data_ec11ea2d7f4e2be61beb105f55f0f930
#
_entry.id   ec11ea2d7f4e2be61beb105f55f0f930
#
_cell.length_a   1.000
_cell.length_b   1.000
_cell.length_c   1.000
_cell.angle_alpha   90.00
_cell.angle_beta   90.00
_cell.angle_gamma   90.00
#
_symmetry.space_group_name_H-M   'P 1'
#
loop_
_entity.id
_entity.type
_entity.pdbx_description
1 polymer ?
#
loop_
_entity_poly.entity_id
_entity_poly.type
_entity_poly.pdbx_seq_one_letter_code
_entity_poly.pdbx_strand_id
1 'polypeptide(L)'
;MTMTKNNNYIKRLIMSFLAMAMIVIPGTALAGTEPDPIKKDMLEKGKKVYFKRCVWCHGVEGGGDGPSAERLFTRPRNFIQGNFKIRVTDSGELPMDINLINTCL
;
A
#
# COMPACT_ATOMS: atom_id res chain seq x y z
N MET A 1 -40.49 -9.26 -50.58
CA MET A 1 -39.60 -8.09 -50.75
C MET A 1 -39.69 -7.16 -49.57
N THR A 2 -39.41 -7.63 -48.31
CA THR A 2 -39.59 -6.83 -47.07
C THR A 2 -38.60 -7.19 -45.91
N MET A 3 -37.51 -7.89 -46.20
CA MET A 3 -36.56 -8.30 -45.12
C MET A 3 -35.35 -7.39 -44.91
N THR A 4 -35.05 -6.48 -45.83
CA THR A 4 -33.83 -5.65 -45.74
C THR A 4 -34.01 -4.38 -44.90
N LYS A 5 -35.23 -3.89 -44.74
CA LYS A 5 -35.51 -2.65 -44.01
C LYS A 5 -35.41 -2.81 -42.49
N ASN A 6 -35.66 -4.02 -41.98
CA ASN A 6 -35.63 -4.31 -40.53
C ASN A 6 -34.21 -4.43 -39.96
N ASN A 7 -33.28 -4.91 -40.81
CA ASN A 7 -31.90 -5.12 -40.37
C ASN A 7 -31.13 -3.81 -40.12
N ASN A 8 -31.46 -2.76 -40.87
CA ASN A 8 -30.83 -1.44 -40.67
C ASN A 8 -31.39 -0.70 -39.43
N TYR A 9 -32.65 -0.93 -39.12
CA TYR A 9 -33.26 -0.39 -37.91
C TYR A 9 -32.65 -1.03 -36.62
N ILE A 10 -32.51 -2.34 -36.61
CA ILE A 10 -31.90 -3.08 -35.52
C ILE A 10 -30.43 -2.68 -35.34
N LYS A 11 -29.66 -2.54 -36.42
CA LYS A 11 -28.28 -2.06 -36.36
C LYS A 11 -28.16 -0.64 -35.77
N ARG A 12 -29.07 0.25 -36.14
CA ARG A 12 -29.12 1.62 -35.60
C ARG A 12 -29.49 1.63 -34.12
N LEU A 13 -30.42 0.78 -33.68
CA LEU A 13 -30.76 0.62 -32.27
C LEU A 13 -29.58 0.08 -31.45
N ILE A 14 -28.90 -0.96 -31.94
CA ILE A 14 -27.73 -1.55 -31.28
C ILE A 14 -26.58 -0.52 -31.18
N MET A 15 -26.33 0.22 -32.25
CA MET A 15 -25.31 1.28 -32.27
C MET A 15 -25.65 2.43 -31.30
N SER A 16 -26.94 2.79 -31.19
CA SER A 16 -27.42 3.81 -30.25
C SER A 16 -27.28 3.34 -28.78
N PHE A 17 -27.60 2.08 -28.51
CA PHE A 17 -27.41 1.50 -27.17
C PHE A 17 -25.95 1.35 -26.79
N LEU A 18 -25.05 0.97 -27.72
CA LEU A 18 -23.63 0.92 -27.52
C LEU A 18 -23.00 2.30 -27.27
N ALA A 19 -23.48 3.33 -28.00
CA ALA A 19 -23.02 4.70 -27.79
C ALA A 19 -23.47 5.27 -26.43
N MET A 20 -24.66 4.87 -25.96
CA MET A 20 -25.19 5.34 -24.66
C MET A 20 -24.55 4.60 -23.47
N ALA A 21 -24.07 3.37 -23.65
CA ALA A 21 -23.39 2.61 -22.62
C ALA A 21 -21.96 3.14 -22.29
N MET A 22 -21.37 3.97 -23.16
CA MET A 22 -20.04 4.55 -22.93
C MET A 22 -20.04 5.83 -22.07
N ILE A 23 -21.22 6.37 -21.69
CA ILE A 23 -21.31 7.67 -21.01
C ILE A 23 -21.40 7.53 -19.47
N VAL A 24 -21.57 6.32 -18.93
CA VAL A 24 -21.70 6.12 -17.48
C VAL A 24 -20.64 5.15 -16.97
N ILE A 25 -19.37 5.56 -17.06
CA ILE A 25 -18.39 5.10 -16.10
C ILE A 25 -18.26 6.26 -15.11
N PRO A 26 -18.89 6.22 -13.94
CA PRO A 26 -18.47 7.10 -12.86
C PRO A 26 -17.02 6.72 -12.59
N GLY A 27 -16.10 7.62 -12.95
CA GLY A 27 -14.74 7.54 -12.49
C GLY A 27 -14.79 7.46 -10.96
N THR A 28 -14.65 6.26 -10.42
CA THR A 28 -14.27 6.11 -9.03
C THR A 28 -12.88 6.71 -8.93
N ALA A 29 -12.84 8.02 -8.73
CA ALA A 29 -11.66 8.67 -8.19
C ALA A 29 -11.37 7.91 -6.90
N LEU A 30 -10.33 7.08 -6.92
CA LEU A 30 -9.66 6.67 -5.70
C LEU A 30 -9.20 7.97 -5.05
N ALA A 31 -10.07 8.53 -4.20
CA ALA A 31 -9.72 9.57 -3.28
C ALA A 31 -8.67 8.93 -2.37
N GLY A 32 -7.39 9.07 -2.77
CA GLY A 32 -6.29 8.89 -1.87
C GLY A 32 -6.56 9.86 -0.72
N THR A 33 -6.97 9.31 0.42
CA THR A 33 -7.14 10.07 1.64
C THR A 33 -5.78 10.73 1.89
N GLU A 34 -5.73 12.05 1.72
CA GLU A 34 -4.57 12.85 2.09
C GLU A 34 -4.24 12.50 3.55
N PRO A 35 -3.02 12.07 3.86
CA PRO A 35 -2.69 11.63 5.21
C PRO A 35 -2.91 12.80 6.18
N ASP A 36 -3.58 12.52 7.28
CA ASP A 36 -3.80 13.45 8.39
C ASP A 36 -2.51 14.24 8.66
N PRO A 37 -2.55 15.59 8.75
CA PRO A 37 -1.38 16.43 9.01
C PRO A 37 -0.58 16.01 10.24
N ILE A 38 -1.24 15.55 11.28
CA ILE A 38 -0.60 15.03 12.51
C ILE A 38 0.18 13.76 12.19
N LYS A 39 -0.40 12.85 11.42
CA LYS A 39 0.24 11.61 10.99
C LYS A 39 1.46 11.89 10.10
N LYS A 40 1.37 12.88 9.23
CA LYS A 40 2.49 13.28 8.36
C LYS A 40 3.66 13.83 9.16
N ASP A 41 3.42 14.70 10.14
CA ASP A 41 4.46 15.24 11.02
C ASP A 41 5.13 14.13 11.86
N MET A 42 4.34 13.19 12.39
CA MET A 42 4.87 12.04 13.10
C MET A 42 5.75 11.15 12.22
N LEU A 43 5.35 10.89 10.99
CA LEU A 43 6.13 10.11 10.03
C LEU A 43 7.47 10.77 9.69
N GLU A 44 7.46 12.07 9.48
CA GLU A 44 8.70 12.83 9.21
C GLU A 44 9.65 12.83 10.40
N LYS A 45 9.12 12.98 11.61
CA LYS A 45 9.91 12.86 12.86
C LYS A 45 10.47 11.44 13.01
N GLY A 46 9.65 10.42 12.80
CA GLY A 46 10.06 9.03 12.85
C GLY A 46 11.16 8.71 11.84
N LYS A 47 11.03 9.21 10.62
CA LYS A 47 12.05 9.08 9.58
C LYS A 47 13.39 9.67 10.01
N LYS A 48 13.40 10.88 10.58
CA LYS A 48 14.63 11.51 11.09
C LYS A 48 15.28 10.67 12.19
N VAL A 49 14.49 10.12 13.10
CA VAL A 49 15.00 9.24 14.16
C VAL A 49 15.56 7.95 13.57
N TYR A 50 14.86 7.34 12.62
CA TYR A 50 15.32 6.12 11.96
C TYR A 50 16.67 6.30 11.29
N PHE A 51 16.83 7.34 10.49
CA PHE A 51 18.10 7.63 9.82
C PHE A 51 19.24 7.99 10.78
N LYS A 52 18.92 8.53 11.95
CA LYS A 52 19.92 8.88 12.97
C LYS A 52 20.35 7.67 13.80
N ARG A 53 19.45 6.72 14.08
CA ARG A 53 19.66 5.68 15.10
C ARG A 53 19.61 4.24 14.56
N CYS A 54 18.82 3.97 13.53
CA CYS A 54 18.47 2.60 13.15
C CYS A 54 19.08 2.16 11.82
N VAL A 55 19.31 3.08 10.89
CA VAL A 55 19.75 2.79 9.52
C VAL A 55 21.04 1.98 9.44
N TRP A 56 21.98 2.21 10.34
CA TRP A 56 23.28 1.54 10.34
C TRP A 56 23.18 0.03 10.48
N CYS A 57 22.19 -0.45 11.22
CA CYS A 57 21.93 -1.87 11.41
C CYS A 57 20.81 -2.36 10.49
N HIS A 58 19.72 -1.61 10.37
CA HIS A 58 18.53 -2.07 9.65
C HIS A 58 18.51 -1.76 8.15
N GLY A 59 19.44 -0.93 7.65
CA GLY A 59 19.49 -0.54 6.24
C GLY A 59 18.53 0.61 5.91
N VAL A 60 18.68 1.18 4.73
CA VAL A 60 17.88 2.34 4.28
C VAL A 60 16.40 1.98 4.15
N GLU A 61 16.12 0.80 3.64
CA GLU A 61 14.77 0.29 3.42
C GLU A 61 14.24 -0.56 4.58
N GLY A 62 15.05 -0.80 5.61
CA GLY A 62 14.64 -1.65 6.73
C GLY A 62 14.82 -3.15 6.48
N GLY A 63 15.63 -3.54 5.51
CA GLY A 63 15.88 -4.94 5.13
C GLY A 63 16.72 -5.75 6.13
N GLY A 64 17.30 -5.10 7.14
CA GLY A 64 18.25 -5.75 8.06
C GLY A 64 19.65 -5.90 7.47
N ASP A 65 19.96 -5.14 6.43
CA ASP A 65 21.17 -5.18 5.59
C ASP A 65 22.02 -3.90 5.72
N GLY A 66 21.89 -3.20 6.85
CA GLY A 66 22.69 -2.01 7.10
C GLY A 66 24.20 -2.31 7.16
N PRO A 67 25.06 -1.28 7.04
CA PRO A 67 26.52 -1.45 7.01
C PRO A 67 27.13 -2.20 8.20
N SER A 68 26.46 -2.17 9.34
CA SER A 68 26.89 -2.87 10.55
C SER A 68 26.29 -4.28 10.68
N ALA A 69 25.33 -4.64 9.85
CA ALA A 69 24.56 -5.89 9.98
C ALA A 69 25.44 -7.14 9.96
N GLU A 70 26.46 -7.16 9.12
CA GLU A 70 27.37 -8.31 8.98
C GLU A 70 28.28 -8.53 10.19
N ARG A 71 28.49 -7.48 10.98
CA ARG A 71 29.36 -7.54 12.18
C ARG A 71 28.59 -7.93 13.45
N LEU A 72 27.27 -8.05 13.35
CA LEU A 72 26.45 -8.41 14.50
C LEU A 72 26.22 -9.91 14.53
N PHE A 73 26.44 -10.52 15.70
CA PHE A 73 26.22 -11.97 15.90
C PHE A 73 24.78 -12.38 15.62
N THR A 74 23.81 -11.55 15.99
CA THR A 74 22.41 -11.69 15.61
C THR A 74 22.11 -10.65 14.54
N ARG A 75 21.76 -11.09 13.35
CA ARG A 75 21.42 -10.15 12.27
C ARG A 75 20.22 -9.28 12.64
N PRO A 76 20.25 -8.00 12.28
CA PRO A 76 19.10 -7.10 12.45
C PRO A 76 17.89 -7.65 11.74
N ARG A 77 16.73 -7.43 12.36
CA ARG A 77 15.46 -7.90 11.79
C ARG A 77 15.12 -7.16 10.50
N ASN A 78 14.65 -7.93 9.54
CA ASN A 78 14.06 -7.39 8.31
C ASN A 78 12.63 -6.93 8.60
N PHE A 79 12.40 -5.61 8.55
CA PHE A 79 11.11 -5.00 8.78
C PHE A 79 10.16 -5.13 7.59
N ILE A 80 10.72 -5.30 6.36
CA ILE A 80 9.95 -5.47 5.13
C ILE A 80 9.16 -6.79 5.16
N GLN A 81 9.76 -7.84 5.72
CA GLN A 81 9.12 -9.15 5.85
C GLN A 81 8.01 -9.18 6.91
N GLY A 82 7.98 -8.19 7.81
CA GLY A 82 6.94 -8.11 8.84
C GLY A 82 6.92 -9.25 9.86
N ASN A 83 7.97 -10.06 9.95
CA ASN A 83 8.06 -11.20 10.87
C ASN A 83 8.48 -10.74 12.26
N PHE A 84 7.54 -10.33 13.09
CA PHE A 84 7.80 -9.90 14.45
C PHE A 84 7.54 -11.01 15.46
N LYS A 85 8.51 -11.28 16.34
CA LYS A 85 8.41 -12.33 17.38
C LYS A 85 7.53 -11.92 18.55
N ILE A 86 7.60 -10.65 18.93
CA ILE A 86 6.89 -10.10 20.10
C ILE A 86 5.71 -9.30 19.56
N ARG A 87 4.52 -9.88 19.63
CA ARG A 87 3.28 -9.26 19.22
C ARG A 87 2.09 -9.95 19.91
N VAL A 88 1.00 -9.25 20.04
CA VAL A 88 -0.29 -9.79 20.55
C VAL A 88 -1.29 -10.07 19.42
N THR A 89 -0.91 -9.81 18.17
CA THR A 89 -1.70 -10.12 16.98
C THR A 89 -1.46 -11.55 16.51
N ASP A 90 -2.38 -12.08 15.73
CA ASP A 90 -2.30 -13.44 15.18
C ASP A 90 -1.10 -13.65 14.26
N SER A 91 -0.74 -14.89 14.04
CA SER A 91 0.38 -15.25 13.14
C SER A 91 0.09 -14.78 11.72
N GLY A 92 1.03 -14.03 11.15
CA GLY A 92 0.89 -13.45 9.81
C GLY A 92 0.41 -12.01 9.80
N GLU A 93 -0.08 -11.47 10.92
CA GLU A 93 -0.46 -10.08 11.03
C GLU A 93 0.68 -9.19 11.52
N LEU A 94 0.60 -7.90 11.20
CA LEU A 94 1.55 -6.92 11.71
C LEU A 94 1.33 -6.68 13.21
N PRO A 95 2.40 -6.35 13.96
CA PRO A 95 2.28 -5.99 15.37
C PRO A 95 1.53 -4.66 15.52
N MET A 96 0.88 -4.49 16.66
CA MET A 96 0.34 -3.19 17.05
C MET A 96 1.49 -2.23 17.43
N ASP A 97 1.25 -0.93 17.33
CA ASP A 97 2.24 0.11 17.68
C ASP A 97 2.81 -0.08 19.09
N ILE A 98 1.97 -0.48 20.05
CA ILE A 98 2.42 -0.73 21.43
C ILE A 98 3.43 -1.88 21.51
N ASN A 99 3.33 -2.89 20.66
CA ASN A 99 4.31 -3.97 20.62
C ASN A 99 5.68 -3.47 20.13
N LEU A 100 5.66 -2.59 19.12
CA LEU A 100 6.89 -1.98 18.61
C LEU A 100 7.54 -1.06 19.65
N ILE A 101 6.75 -0.24 20.32
CA ILE A 101 7.23 0.66 21.39
C ILE A 101 7.89 -0.15 22.50
N ASN A 102 7.21 -1.18 23.02
CA ASN A 102 7.73 -2.02 24.10
C ASN A 102 8.98 -2.83 23.71
N THR A 103 9.22 -3.04 22.43
CA THR A 103 10.43 -3.73 21.96
C THR A 103 11.64 -2.77 21.88
N CYS A 104 11.39 -1.47 21.74
CA CYS A 104 12.43 -0.44 21.64
C CYS A 104 12.83 0.18 23.00
N LEU A 105 12.04 -0.02 24.05
CA LEU A 105 12.30 0.44 25.42
C LEU A 105 13.08 -0.59 26.22
#